data_ebc2aa4c567d4f4d57374a5cfda18998
#
_entry.id   ebc2aa4c567d4f4d57374a5cfda18998
#
_cell.length_a   1.000
_cell.length_b   1.000
_cell.length_c   1.000
_cell.angle_alpha   90.00
_cell.angle_beta   90.00
_cell.angle_gamma   90.00
#
_symmetry.space_group_name_H-M   'P 1'
#
loop_
_entity.id
_entity.type
_entity.pdbx_description
1 polymer ?
#
loop_
_entity_poly.entity_id
_entity_poly.type
_entity_poly.pdbx_seq_one_letter_code
_entity_poly.pdbx_strand_id
1 'polypeptide(L)'
;LDVSQVFAPGQAYVALSRLRSLKGLILLSPLRMNGISSDEEVLNYAENKASEEILQHSLAKETLFFWLNTLLNSFDFKELGQEWRNHLFSYNSEAPKSPKTKHNDWAKIQHDKIAEILEPSGKFMSQLQKIFYDENLDIKFVKERCDAAYQYFFKTLDTVAEELLLKIEEVKRIKKVKAFYDELLVLEELQIKAILQLKKAKLLTNIIVEGKEISKKNLISEDISTYKINKLVIVAERFRTSHAALVEDDEDVSYYTDSKKKKTKEPKKSTIEDTLELWK
;
A
#
# COMPACT_ATOMS: atom_id res chain seq x y z
N LEU A 1 -47.22 10.63 10.16
CA LEU A 1 -46.65 9.29 10.17
C LEU A 1 -47.79 8.28 10.39
N ASP A 2 -47.92 7.32 9.47
CA ASP A 2 -48.82 6.17 9.62
C ASP A 2 -48.03 4.98 10.14
N VAL A 3 -48.41 4.45 11.28
CA VAL A 3 -47.79 3.27 11.92
C VAL A 3 -48.75 2.11 12.02
N SER A 4 -49.90 2.18 11.31
CA SER A 4 -50.94 1.13 11.35
C SER A 4 -50.48 -0.21 10.74
N GLN A 5 -49.52 -0.17 9.81
CA GLN A 5 -49.04 -1.34 9.04
C GLN A 5 -47.56 -1.64 9.29
N VAL A 6 -47.08 -1.37 10.53
CA VAL A 6 -45.74 -1.80 10.92
C VAL A 6 -45.72 -3.32 11.07
N PHE A 7 -44.92 -4.00 10.23
CA PHE A 7 -44.87 -5.47 10.16
C PHE A 7 -43.54 -6.05 10.61
N ALA A 8 -42.50 -5.23 10.78
CA ALA A 8 -41.19 -5.68 11.23
C ALA A 8 -40.73 -4.94 12.48
N PRO A 9 -39.99 -5.63 13.40
CA PRO A 9 -39.38 -4.99 14.56
C PRO A 9 -38.50 -3.82 14.15
N GLY A 10 -38.53 -2.74 14.92
CA GLY A 10 -37.71 -1.55 14.68
C GLY A 10 -38.18 -0.57 13.60
N GLN A 11 -39.16 -0.90 12.75
CA GLN A 11 -39.64 0.02 11.71
C GLN A 11 -40.18 1.36 12.26
N ALA A 12 -40.97 1.30 13.31
CA ALA A 12 -41.46 2.51 13.99
C ALA A 12 -40.34 3.31 14.61
N TYR A 13 -39.32 2.66 15.17
CA TYR A 13 -38.12 3.29 15.71
C TYR A 13 -37.34 4.04 14.62
N VAL A 14 -37.10 3.44 13.46
CA VAL A 14 -36.40 4.09 12.34
C VAL A 14 -37.14 5.33 11.86
N ALA A 15 -38.46 5.27 11.79
CA ALA A 15 -39.27 6.44 11.42
C ALA A 15 -39.24 7.55 12.48
N LEU A 16 -39.34 7.18 13.75
CA LEU A 16 -39.36 8.13 14.88
C LEU A 16 -37.95 8.72 15.15
N SER A 17 -36.88 7.95 14.99
CA SER A 17 -35.50 8.41 15.23
C SER A 17 -35.02 9.50 14.25
N ARG A 18 -35.73 9.68 13.12
CA ARG A 18 -35.47 10.78 12.17
C ARG A 18 -36.09 12.13 12.59
N LEU A 19 -36.88 12.15 13.64
CA LEU A 19 -37.49 13.38 14.15
C LEU A 19 -36.45 14.20 14.92
N ARG A 20 -36.35 15.47 14.60
CA ARG A 20 -35.55 16.45 15.38
C ARG A 20 -36.29 17.03 16.58
N SER A 21 -37.62 17.04 16.56
CA SER A 21 -38.47 17.46 17.64
C SER A 21 -39.86 16.83 17.51
N LEU A 22 -40.57 16.69 18.64
CA LEU A 22 -41.94 16.17 18.63
C LEU A 22 -42.97 17.18 18.10
N LYS A 23 -42.63 18.48 18.00
CA LYS A 23 -43.56 19.55 17.57
C LYS A 23 -44.11 19.36 16.14
N GLY A 24 -43.44 18.59 15.29
CA GLY A 24 -43.88 18.32 13.93
C GLY A 24 -44.43 16.90 13.72
N LEU A 25 -44.59 16.12 14.78
CA LEU A 25 -45.08 14.76 14.68
C LEU A 25 -46.61 14.71 14.68
N ILE A 26 -47.18 14.23 13.58
CA ILE A 26 -48.59 13.87 13.47
C ILE A 26 -48.68 12.37 13.25
N LEU A 27 -49.28 11.64 14.20
CA LEU A 27 -49.58 10.21 14.04
C LEU A 27 -51.01 10.07 13.48
N LEU A 28 -51.11 9.37 12.33
CA LEU A 28 -52.40 9.08 11.71
C LEU A 28 -53.10 7.90 12.35
N SER A 29 -52.36 7.06 13.09
CA SER A 29 -52.85 5.94 13.85
C SER A 29 -52.11 5.86 15.20
N PRO A 30 -52.75 5.33 16.27
CA PRO A 30 -52.10 5.16 17.57
C PRO A 30 -50.89 4.23 17.44
N LEU A 31 -49.78 4.58 18.10
CA LEU A 31 -48.62 3.74 18.21
C LEU A 31 -48.93 2.55 19.13
N ARG A 32 -48.94 1.34 18.60
CA ARG A 32 -49.17 0.13 19.38
C ARG A 32 -47.82 -0.39 19.89
N MET A 33 -47.79 -0.94 21.11
CA MET A 33 -46.57 -1.47 21.71
C MET A 33 -45.92 -2.56 20.85
N ASN A 34 -46.70 -3.40 20.16
CA ASN A 34 -46.19 -4.41 19.23
C ASN A 34 -45.45 -3.83 18.03
N GLY A 35 -45.73 -2.58 17.62
CA GLY A 35 -45.03 -1.88 16.55
C GLY A 35 -43.69 -1.27 16.98
N ILE A 36 -43.44 -1.23 18.30
CA ILE A 36 -42.18 -0.71 18.87
C ILE A 36 -41.26 -1.84 19.32
N SER A 37 -41.67 -3.12 19.18
CA SER A 37 -40.84 -4.23 19.57
C SER A 37 -39.49 -4.15 18.85
N SER A 38 -38.43 -4.26 19.61
CA SER A 38 -37.08 -4.45 19.06
C SER A 38 -36.88 -5.93 18.74
N ASP A 39 -36.00 -6.20 17.78
CA ASP A 39 -35.55 -7.56 17.49
C ASP A 39 -34.91 -8.14 18.76
N GLU A 40 -35.26 -9.38 19.10
CA GLU A 40 -34.80 -10.07 20.30
C GLU A 40 -33.25 -10.22 20.29
N GLU A 41 -32.65 -10.43 19.12
CA GLU A 41 -31.19 -10.50 18.97
C GLU A 41 -30.53 -9.15 19.27
N VAL A 42 -31.17 -8.03 18.86
CA VAL A 42 -30.68 -6.66 19.15
C VAL A 42 -30.79 -6.35 20.64
N LEU A 43 -31.88 -6.77 21.30
CA LEU A 43 -32.03 -6.61 22.75
C LEU A 43 -30.99 -7.42 23.51
N ASN A 44 -30.82 -8.69 23.16
CA ASN A 44 -29.82 -9.58 23.76
C ASN A 44 -28.40 -8.99 23.57
N TYR A 45 -28.09 -8.45 22.39
CA TYR A 45 -26.80 -7.78 22.13
C TYR A 45 -26.64 -6.53 22.99
N ALA A 46 -27.71 -5.73 23.15
CA ALA A 46 -27.66 -4.50 23.94
C ALA A 46 -27.50 -4.77 25.44
N GLU A 47 -28.09 -5.86 25.95
CA GLU A 47 -28.00 -6.29 27.34
C GLU A 47 -26.65 -6.99 27.64
N ASN A 48 -26.08 -7.69 26.67
CA ASN A 48 -24.84 -8.44 26.81
C ASN A 48 -23.60 -7.68 26.25
N LYS A 49 -23.60 -6.35 26.36
CA LYS A 49 -22.42 -5.56 25.98
C LYS A 49 -21.20 -5.96 26.81
N ALA A 50 -20.09 -6.22 26.13
CA ALA A 50 -18.83 -6.47 26.82
C ALA A 50 -18.46 -5.30 27.72
N SER A 51 -17.91 -5.59 28.90
CA SER A 51 -17.38 -4.55 29.79
C SER A 51 -16.23 -3.79 29.14
N GLU A 52 -16.02 -2.55 29.59
CA GLU A 52 -14.89 -1.71 29.13
C GLU A 52 -13.56 -2.44 29.26
N GLU A 53 -13.34 -3.18 30.35
CA GLU A 53 -12.11 -3.97 30.58
C GLU A 53 -11.91 -5.07 29.53
N ILE A 54 -12.99 -5.79 29.17
CA ILE A 54 -12.93 -6.82 28.12
C ILE A 54 -12.62 -6.19 26.78
N LEU A 55 -13.23 -5.03 26.47
CA LEU A 55 -12.99 -4.31 25.22
C LEU A 55 -11.55 -3.80 25.13
N GLN A 56 -11.00 -3.24 26.21
CA GLN A 56 -9.61 -2.77 26.25
C GLN A 56 -8.61 -3.93 26.11
N HIS A 57 -8.85 -5.05 26.79
CA HIS A 57 -8.01 -6.25 26.64
C HIS A 57 -8.04 -6.79 25.20
N SER A 58 -9.23 -6.88 24.61
CA SER A 58 -9.40 -7.32 23.23
C SER A 58 -8.69 -6.37 22.25
N LEU A 59 -8.83 -5.05 22.44
CA LEU A 59 -8.18 -4.04 21.61
C LEU A 59 -6.65 -4.16 21.66
N ALA A 60 -6.08 -4.36 22.86
CA ALA A 60 -4.64 -4.55 23.02
C ALA A 60 -4.15 -5.78 22.25
N LYS A 61 -4.86 -6.91 22.38
CA LYS A 61 -4.55 -8.15 21.65
C LYS A 61 -4.66 -7.99 20.13
N GLU A 62 -5.74 -7.38 19.66
CA GLU A 62 -5.96 -7.13 18.23
C GLU A 62 -4.93 -6.14 17.67
N THR A 63 -4.48 -5.16 18.46
CA THR A 63 -3.40 -4.24 18.09
C THR A 63 -2.10 -4.99 17.83
N LEU A 64 -1.70 -5.91 18.71
CA LEU A 64 -0.50 -6.73 18.52
C LEU A 64 -0.62 -7.64 17.29
N PHE A 65 -1.78 -8.26 17.10
CA PHE A 65 -2.05 -9.09 15.93
C PHE A 65 -1.99 -8.30 14.62
N PHE A 66 -2.61 -7.12 14.60
CA PHE A 66 -2.56 -6.21 13.47
C PHE A 66 -1.12 -5.76 13.16
N TRP A 67 -0.33 -5.45 14.20
CA TRP A 67 1.07 -5.08 14.04
C TRP A 67 1.89 -6.21 13.43
N LEU A 68 1.80 -7.42 14.01
CA LEU A 68 2.51 -8.60 13.48
C LEU A 68 2.15 -8.85 12.02
N ASN A 69 0.86 -8.88 11.67
CA ASN A 69 0.43 -9.13 10.30
C ASN A 69 0.93 -8.04 9.34
N THR A 70 0.91 -6.78 9.77
CA THR A 70 1.45 -5.68 8.96
C THR A 70 2.94 -5.86 8.73
N LEU A 71 3.70 -6.24 9.75
CA LEU A 71 5.13 -6.52 9.61
C LEU A 71 5.37 -7.71 8.67
N LEU A 72 4.71 -8.84 8.87
CA LEU A 72 4.88 -10.03 8.03
C LEU A 72 4.58 -9.72 6.55
N ASN A 73 3.48 -9.03 6.27
CA ASN A 73 3.13 -8.63 4.90
C ASN A 73 4.13 -7.63 4.30
N SER A 74 4.72 -6.76 5.11
CA SER A 74 5.64 -5.73 4.63
C SER A 74 7.05 -6.26 4.36
N PHE A 75 7.43 -7.36 4.97
CA PHE A 75 8.70 -8.03 4.73
C PHE A 75 8.58 -9.27 3.83
N ASP A 76 7.40 -9.60 3.30
CA ASP A 76 7.25 -10.68 2.31
C ASP A 76 7.47 -10.16 0.88
N PHE A 77 8.64 -10.49 0.33
CA PHE A 77 9.04 -10.10 -1.02
C PHE A 77 8.91 -11.23 -2.05
N LYS A 78 8.16 -12.31 -1.74
CA LYS A 78 8.03 -13.47 -2.64
C LYS A 78 7.38 -13.11 -3.97
N GLU A 79 6.29 -12.32 -3.95
CA GLU A 79 5.61 -11.86 -5.16
C GLU A 79 6.57 -11.06 -6.05
N LEU A 80 7.29 -10.11 -5.46
CA LEU A 80 8.29 -9.30 -6.15
C LEU A 80 9.43 -10.16 -6.74
N GLY A 81 9.95 -11.10 -5.95
CA GLY A 81 11.01 -12.02 -6.41
C GLY A 81 10.54 -12.92 -7.55
N GLN A 82 9.28 -13.38 -7.50
CA GLN A 82 8.72 -14.20 -8.57
C GLN A 82 8.56 -13.38 -9.86
N GLU A 83 8.14 -12.13 -9.78
CA GLU A 83 7.97 -11.28 -10.97
C GLU A 83 9.31 -10.91 -11.60
N TRP A 84 10.33 -10.60 -10.81
CA TRP A 84 11.70 -10.44 -11.33
C TRP A 84 12.22 -11.70 -12.01
N ARG A 85 11.91 -12.88 -11.48
CA ARG A 85 12.25 -14.17 -12.09
C ARG A 85 11.51 -14.37 -13.42
N ASN A 86 10.20 -14.09 -13.46
CA ASN A 86 9.38 -14.17 -14.67
C ASN A 86 9.94 -13.25 -15.76
N HIS A 87 10.28 -12.01 -15.37
CA HIS A 87 10.88 -11.03 -16.27
C HIS A 87 12.22 -11.53 -16.82
N LEU A 88 13.10 -12.07 -15.99
CA LEU A 88 14.38 -12.64 -16.46
C LEU A 88 14.15 -13.82 -17.40
N PHE A 89 13.20 -14.72 -17.11
CA PHE A 89 12.90 -15.84 -17.99
C PHE A 89 12.29 -15.43 -19.32
N SER A 90 11.59 -14.31 -19.40
CA SER A 90 10.99 -13.81 -20.64
C SER A 90 12.02 -13.50 -21.74
N TYR A 91 13.28 -13.27 -21.38
CA TYR A 91 14.37 -13.09 -22.36
C TYR A 91 14.69 -14.34 -23.15
N ASN A 92 14.42 -15.56 -22.62
CA ASN A 92 14.68 -16.81 -23.30
C ASN A 92 13.78 -17.03 -24.54
N SER A 93 12.60 -16.38 -24.56
CA SER A 93 11.65 -16.47 -25.70
C SER A 93 11.79 -15.32 -26.70
N GLU A 94 12.71 -14.36 -26.43
CA GLU A 94 12.91 -13.22 -27.31
C GLU A 94 13.66 -13.56 -28.58
N ALA A 95 13.27 -12.94 -29.71
CA ALA A 95 13.99 -13.04 -30.94
C ALA A 95 15.42 -12.47 -30.78
N PRO A 96 16.46 -13.09 -31.40
CA PRO A 96 17.85 -12.65 -31.23
C PRO A 96 18.13 -11.18 -31.59
N LYS A 97 17.29 -10.59 -32.46
CA LYS A 97 17.38 -9.18 -32.88
C LYS A 97 16.42 -8.25 -32.12
N SER A 98 15.71 -8.76 -31.09
CA SER A 98 14.82 -7.92 -30.26
C SER A 98 15.64 -6.87 -29.52
N PRO A 99 15.19 -5.60 -29.50
CA PRO A 99 15.86 -4.58 -28.68
C PRO A 99 15.93 -4.94 -27.20
N LYS A 100 14.98 -5.74 -26.69
CA LYS A 100 14.93 -6.21 -25.30
C LYS A 100 16.17 -7.03 -24.93
N THR A 101 16.69 -7.87 -25.85
CA THR A 101 17.81 -8.76 -25.55
C THR A 101 19.07 -8.05 -25.07
N LYS A 102 19.27 -6.78 -25.47
CA LYS A 102 20.40 -5.94 -25.01
C LYS A 102 20.34 -5.63 -23.51
N HIS A 103 19.20 -5.81 -22.86
CA HIS A 103 18.99 -5.48 -21.45
C HIS A 103 19.01 -6.71 -20.54
N ASN A 104 19.35 -7.90 -21.07
CA ASN A 104 19.38 -9.15 -20.30
C ASN A 104 20.32 -9.09 -19.10
N ASP A 105 21.54 -8.60 -19.28
CA ASP A 105 22.52 -8.50 -18.19
C ASP A 105 22.05 -7.55 -17.09
N TRP A 106 21.43 -6.43 -17.48
CA TRP A 106 20.82 -5.52 -16.53
C TRP A 106 19.70 -6.21 -15.73
N ALA A 107 18.80 -6.92 -16.41
CA ALA A 107 17.71 -7.65 -15.76
C ALA A 107 18.22 -8.70 -14.79
N LYS A 108 19.29 -9.44 -15.17
CA LYS A 108 19.95 -10.42 -14.30
C LYS A 108 20.53 -9.78 -13.05
N ILE A 109 21.24 -8.66 -13.18
CA ILE A 109 21.81 -7.93 -12.03
C ILE A 109 20.70 -7.49 -11.05
N GLN A 110 19.58 -6.96 -11.56
CA GLN A 110 18.48 -6.53 -10.66
C GLN A 110 17.77 -7.73 -10.03
N HIS A 111 17.51 -8.79 -10.81
CA HIS A 111 16.96 -10.05 -10.28
C HIS A 111 17.84 -10.60 -9.14
N ASP A 112 19.15 -10.68 -9.33
CA ASP A 112 20.07 -11.25 -8.36
C ASP A 112 20.06 -10.44 -7.05
N LYS A 113 20.02 -9.10 -7.11
CA LYS A 113 19.85 -8.23 -5.93
C LYS A 113 18.55 -8.52 -5.17
N ILE A 114 17.44 -8.75 -5.87
CA ILE A 114 16.17 -9.11 -5.23
C ILE A 114 16.22 -10.53 -4.67
N ALA A 115 16.81 -11.48 -5.40
CA ALA A 115 16.96 -12.86 -4.93
C ALA A 115 17.76 -12.96 -3.62
N GLU A 116 18.81 -12.15 -3.47
CA GLU A 116 19.66 -12.10 -2.27
C GLU A 116 18.88 -11.71 -0.99
N ILE A 117 17.81 -10.95 -1.09
CA ILE A 117 17.03 -10.52 0.09
C ILE A 117 15.88 -11.47 0.44
N LEU A 118 15.51 -12.45 -0.41
CA LEU A 118 14.36 -13.32 -0.17
C LEU A 118 14.54 -14.26 1.02
N GLU A 119 15.70 -14.92 1.13
CA GLU A 119 15.99 -15.82 2.24
C GLU A 119 16.11 -15.06 3.58
N PRO A 120 16.88 -13.96 3.67
CA PRO A 120 16.91 -13.11 4.86
C PRO A 120 15.53 -12.60 5.28
N SER A 121 14.67 -12.22 4.34
CA SER A 121 13.29 -11.81 4.58
C SER A 121 12.48 -12.93 5.25
N GLY A 122 12.52 -14.15 4.71
CA GLY A 122 11.84 -15.31 5.30
C GLY A 122 12.33 -15.64 6.72
N LYS A 123 13.64 -15.55 6.96
CA LYS A 123 14.24 -15.74 8.29
C LYS A 123 13.76 -14.66 9.27
N PHE A 124 13.71 -13.41 8.81
CA PHE A 124 13.25 -12.29 9.65
C PHE A 124 11.77 -12.42 10.01
N MET A 125 10.90 -12.78 9.04
CA MET A 125 9.49 -13.05 9.32
C MET A 125 9.29 -14.16 10.35
N SER A 126 10.06 -15.26 10.24
CA SER A 126 10.04 -16.35 11.23
C SER A 126 10.51 -15.91 12.60
N GLN A 127 11.50 -15.00 12.66
CA GLN A 127 11.96 -14.40 13.90
C GLN A 127 10.88 -13.52 14.53
N LEU A 128 10.21 -12.67 13.74
CA LEU A 128 9.11 -11.84 14.23
C LEU A 128 7.99 -12.68 14.83
N GLN A 129 7.57 -13.75 14.14
CA GLN A 129 6.55 -14.65 14.66
C GLN A 129 6.95 -15.20 16.05
N LYS A 130 8.18 -15.68 16.21
CA LYS A 130 8.66 -16.18 17.50
C LYS A 130 8.64 -15.11 18.60
N ILE A 131 9.07 -13.88 18.30
CA ILE A 131 9.07 -12.76 19.25
C ILE A 131 7.65 -12.41 19.70
N PHE A 132 6.69 -12.36 18.77
CA PHE A 132 5.30 -12.00 19.08
C PHE A 132 4.51 -13.10 19.81
N TYR A 133 4.95 -14.35 19.73
CA TYR A 133 4.39 -15.46 20.49
C TYR A 133 5.05 -15.67 21.85
N ASP A 134 6.05 -14.88 22.21
CA ASP A 134 6.65 -14.88 23.54
C ASP A 134 5.70 -14.21 24.54
N GLU A 135 5.51 -14.84 25.71
CA GLU A 135 4.66 -14.30 26.78
C GLU A 135 5.18 -12.95 27.31
N ASN A 136 6.48 -12.71 27.19
CA ASN A 136 7.17 -11.48 27.64
C ASN A 136 7.58 -10.62 26.44
N LEU A 137 6.61 -10.23 25.58
CA LEU A 137 6.89 -9.42 24.42
C LEU A 137 7.56 -8.07 24.78
N ASP A 138 8.81 -7.88 24.39
CA ASP A 138 9.52 -6.60 24.49
C ASP A 138 9.29 -5.76 23.21
N ILE A 139 8.40 -4.77 23.33
CA ILE A 139 8.05 -3.85 22.24
C ILE A 139 9.27 -3.06 21.74
N LYS A 140 10.20 -2.68 22.62
CA LYS A 140 11.42 -1.95 22.25
C LYS A 140 12.36 -2.83 21.44
N PHE A 141 12.50 -4.08 21.83
CA PHE A 141 13.29 -5.07 21.09
C PHE A 141 12.70 -5.31 19.69
N VAL A 142 11.36 -5.43 19.57
CA VAL A 142 10.71 -5.51 18.25
C VAL A 142 11.06 -4.32 17.39
N LYS A 143 11.01 -3.09 17.95
CA LYS A 143 11.36 -1.87 17.22
C LYS A 143 12.80 -1.89 16.72
N GLU A 144 13.76 -2.23 17.57
CA GLU A 144 15.18 -2.31 17.20
C GLU A 144 15.40 -3.31 16.05
N ARG A 145 14.75 -4.47 16.13
CA ARG A 145 14.82 -5.49 15.08
C ARG A 145 14.18 -5.02 13.77
N CYS A 146 13.02 -4.34 13.84
CA CYS A 146 12.34 -3.77 12.67
C CYS A 146 13.15 -2.63 12.05
N ASP A 147 13.76 -1.75 12.83
CA ASP A 147 14.59 -0.66 12.31
C ASP A 147 15.83 -1.20 11.59
N ALA A 148 16.50 -2.21 12.15
CA ALA A 148 17.65 -2.86 11.52
C ALA A 148 17.25 -3.56 10.21
N ALA A 149 16.13 -4.30 10.22
CA ALA A 149 15.60 -4.95 9.01
C ALA A 149 15.18 -3.93 7.96
N TYR A 150 14.52 -2.83 8.36
CA TYR A 150 14.17 -1.75 7.46
C TYR A 150 15.40 -1.20 6.74
N GLN A 151 16.48 -0.88 7.45
CA GLN A 151 17.71 -0.35 6.83
C GLN A 151 18.31 -1.33 5.82
N TYR A 152 18.35 -2.61 6.18
CA TYR A 152 18.89 -3.67 5.32
C TYR A 152 18.09 -3.83 4.02
N PHE A 153 16.77 -4.03 4.13
CA PHE A 153 15.93 -4.29 2.96
C PHE A 153 15.66 -3.04 2.12
N PHE A 154 15.44 -1.90 2.78
CA PHE A 154 15.15 -0.65 2.09
C PHE A 154 16.28 -0.25 1.14
N LYS A 155 17.53 -0.38 1.55
CA LYS A 155 18.69 -0.03 0.73
C LYS A 155 18.68 -0.77 -0.61
N THR A 156 18.46 -2.07 -0.60
CA THR A 156 18.41 -2.89 -1.80
C THR A 156 17.20 -2.54 -2.67
N LEU A 157 16.01 -2.49 -2.06
CA LEU A 157 14.78 -2.18 -2.78
C LEU A 157 14.80 -0.79 -3.41
N ASP A 158 15.32 0.22 -2.70
CA ASP A 158 15.43 1.60 -3.16
C ASP A 158 16.41 1.73 -4.34
N THR A 159 17.55 1.01 -4.26
CA THR A 159 18.52 0.96 -5.36
C THR A 159 17.93 0.30 -6.62
N VAL A 160 17.23 -0.83 -6.46
CA VAL A 160 16.58 -1.52 -7.59
C VAL A 160 15.47 -0.65 -8.17
N ALA A 161 14.69 0.05 -7.35
CA ALA A 161 13.65 0.98 -7.81
C ALA A 161 14.25 2.11 -8.67
N GLU A 162 15.36 2.70 -8.26
CA GLU A 162 16.03 3.76 -9.01
C GLU A 162 16.54 3.26 -10.37
N GLU A 163 17.21 2.11 -10.39
CA GLU A 163 17.70 1.50 -11.64
C GLU A 163 16.55 1.08 -12.57
N LEU A 164 15.43 0.60 -12.02
CA LEU A 164 14.24 0.26 -12.77
C LEU A 164 13.57 1.49 -13.40
N LEU A 165 13.44 2.58 -12.65
CA LEU A 165 12.88 3.83 -13.16
C LEU A 165 13.79 4.45 -14.25
N LEU A 166 15.11 4.40 -14.09
CA LEU A 166 16.06 4.80 -15.13
C LEU A 166 15.88 3.96 -16.40
N LYS A 167 15.71 2.64 -16.24
CA LYS A 167 15.49 1.74 -17.37
C LYS A 167 14.16 2.01 -18.08
N ILE A 168 13.11 2.33 -17.35
CA ILE A 168 11.82 2.74 -17.93
C ILE A 168 11.98 4.00 -18.78
N GLU A 169 12.71 5.02 -18.30
CA GLU A 169 12.96 6.25 -19.06
C GLU A 169 13.83 6.00 -20.30
N GLU A 170 14.79 5.08 -20.24
CA GLU A 170 15.59 4.64 -21.40
C GLU A 170 14.71 3.95 -22.44
N VAL A 171 13.95 2.91 -22.03
CA VAL A 171 13.13 2.06 -22.91
C VAL A 171 12.00 2.84 -23.58
N LYS A 172 11.42 3.83 -22.88
CA LYS A 172 10.35 4.70 -23.40
C LYS A 172 10.73 5.41 -24.70
N ARG A 173 12.03 5.58 -24.98
CA ARG A 173 12.55 6.24 -26.18
C ARG A 173 12.85 5.29 -27.32
N ILE A 174 12.83 3.96 -27.08
CA ILE A 174 13.08 2.94 -28.06
C ILE A 174 11.79 2.61 -28.83
N LYS A 175 11.86 2.49 -30.14
CA LYS A 175 10.71 2.09 -30.96
C LYS A 175 10.49 0.57 -30.91
N LYS A 176 9.24 0.13 -31.01
CA LYS A 176 8.82 -1.30 -31.09
C LYS A 176 9.13 -2.15 -29.83
N VAL A 177 9.13 -1.54 -28.65
CA VAL A 177 9.39 -2.22 -27.37
C VAL A 177 8.20 -2.13 -26.40
N LYS A 178 6.98 -1.97 -26.91
CA LYS A 178 5.80 -1.74 -26.05
C LYS A 178 5.63 -2.86 -25.00
N ALA A 179 5.73 -4.12 -25.41
CA ALA A 179 5.58 -5.25 -24.48
C ALA A 179 6.64 -5.22 -23.37
N PHE A 180 7.90 -4.95 -23.72
CA PHE A 180 8.97 -4.80 -22.74
C PHE A 180 8.74 -3.62 -21.79
N TYR A 181 8.27 -2.49 -22.31
CA TYR A 181 7.91 -1.33 -21.50
C TYR A 181 6.79 -1.66 -20.51
N ASP A 182 5.74 -2.35 -20.96
CA ASP A 182 4.61 -2.77 -20.13
C ASP A 182 5.06 -3.75 -19.01
N GLU A 183 5.98 -4.68 -19.30
CA GLU A 183 6.60 -5.57 -18.29
C GLU A 183 7.35 -4.77 -17.21
N LEU A 184 8.13 -3.75 -17.61
CA LEU A 184 8.85 -2.90 -16.65
C LEU A 184 7.90 -2.09 -15.75
N LEU A 185 6.73 -1.68 -16.26
CA LEU A 185 5.73 -0.99 -15.45
C LEU A 185 5.11 -1.91 -14.37
N VAL A 186 4.88 -3.19 -14.68
CA VAL A 186 4.43 -4.18 -13.69
C VAL A 186 5.46 -4.36 -12.58
N LEU A 187 6.74 -4.49 -12.94
CA LEU A 187 7.83 -4.56 -11.97
C LEU A 187 7.92 -3.29 -11.11
N GLU A 188 7.74 -2.12 -11.73
CA GLU A 188 7.78 -0.83 -11.04
C GLU A 188 6.67 -0.74 -9.99
N GLU A 189 5.45 -1.14 -10.33
CA GLU A 189 4.31 -1.13 -9.40
C GLU A 189 4.60 -2.02 -8.17
N LEU A 190 5.06 -3.25 -8.37
CA LEU A 190 5.40 -4.17 -7.28
C LEU A 190 6.59 -3.68 -6.46
N GLN A 191 7.62 -3.12 -7.11
CA GLN A 191 8.80 -2.59 -6.44
C GLN A 191 8.43 -1.40 -5.53
N ILE A 192 7.65 -0.45 -6.04
CA ILE A 192 7.17 0.70 -5.27
C ILE A 192 6.24 0.25 -4.14
N LYS A 193 5.32 -0.68 -4.40
CA LYS A 193 4.43 -1.29 -3.38
C LYS A 193 5.25 -1.85 -2.22
N ALA A 194 6.28 -2.66 -2.49
CA ALA A 194 7.14 -3.24 -1.46
C ALA A 194 7.82 -2.16 -0.59
N ILE A 195 8.36 -1.12 -1.21
CA ILE A 195 9.00 0.00 -0.51
C ILE A 195 8.00 0.76 0.37
N LEU A 196 6.81 1.05 -0.17
CA LEU A 196 5.77 1.77 0.59
C LEU A 196 5.26 0.93 1.76
N GLN A 197 5.15 -0.39 1.62
CA GLN A 197 4.81 -1.30 2.71
C GLN A 197 5.86 -1.28 3.82
N LEU A 198 7.15 -1.32 3.49
CA LEU A 198 8.23 -1.17 4.48
C LEU A 198 8.15 0.16 5.23
N LYS A 199 7.93 1.27 4.52
CA LYS A 199 7.79 2.59 5.15
C LYS A 199 6.59 2.64 6.09
N LYS A 200 5.46 2.05 5.70
CA LYS A 200 4.26 1.94 6.53
C LYS A 200 4.51 1.09 7.78
N ALA A 201 5.17 -0.06 7.63
CA ALA A 201 5.54 -0.91 8.75
C ALA A 201 6.40 -0.18 9.78
N LYS A 202 7.39 0.59 9.32
CA LYS A 202 8.23 1.44 10.18
C LYS A 202 7.40 2.52 10.90
N LEU A 203 6.50 3.20 10.17
CA LEU A 203 5.62 4.22 10.75
C LEU A 203 4.69 3.62 11.82
N LEU A 204 4.02 2.50 11.52
CA LEU A 204 3.16 1.79 12.47
C LEU A 204 3.94 1.35 13.72
N THR A 205 5.13 0.80 13.54
CA THR A 205 6.01 0.40 14.65
C THR A 205 6.33 1.60 15.56
N ASN A 206 6.64 2.75 14.99
CA ASN A 206 6.89 3.96 15.78
C ASN A 206 5.64 4.42 16.55
N ILE A 207 4.46 4.42 15.91
CA ILE A 207 3.18 4.79 16.54
C ILE A 207 2.91 3.91 17.75
N ILE A 208 3.09 2.60 17.62
CA ILE A 208 2.82 1.64 18.70
C ILE A 208 3.80 1.82 19.87
N VAL A 209 5.10 1.96 19.57
CA VAL A 209 6.13 2.15 20.60
C VAL A 209 5.97 3.48 21.33
N GLU A 210 5.51 4.51 20.65
CA GLU A 210 5.22 5.82 21.24
C GLU A 210 3.87 5.87 21.98
N GLY A 211 3.11 4.78 21.98
CA GLY A 211 1.78 4.71 22.60
C GLY A 211 0.73 5.63 21.96
N LYS A 212 0.94 6.00 20.69
CA LYS A 212 -0.01 6.83 19.95
C LYS A 212 -1.18 5.99 19.43
N GLU A 213 -2.32 6.64 19.25
CA GLU A 213 -3.49 6.01 18.65
C GLU A 213 -3.23 5.59 17.20
N ILE A 214 -3.62 4.37 16.84
CA ILE A 214 -3.62 3.88 15.46
C ILE A 214 -4.85 4.46 14.77
N SER A 215 -4.69 5.59 14.11
CA SER A 215 -5.74 6.30 13.38
C SER A 215 -5.29 6.58 11.95
N LYS A 216 -6.26 6.80 11.04
CA LYS A 216 -5.96 7.18 9.64
C LYS A 216 -5.02 8.39 9.56
N LYS A 217 -5.18 9.36 10.45
CA LYS A 217 -4.35 10.56 10.51
C LYS A 217 -2.89 10.23 10.85
N ASN A 218 -2.66 9.34 11.80
CA ASN A 218 -1.32 8.98 12.28
C ASN A 218 -0.61 8.00 11.34
N LEU A 219 -1.36 7.26 10.52
CA LEU A 219 -0.82 6.31 9.53
C LEU A 219 -0.46 6.96 8.18
N ILE A 220 -0.66 8.27 8.02
CA ILE A 220 -0.28 9.04 6.84
C ILE A 220 1.01 9.79 7.15
N SER A 221 1.99 9.67 6.23
CA SER A 221 3.25 10.39 6.29
C SER A 221 3.56 11.02 4.94
N GLU A 222 4.07 12.25 4.94
CA GLU A 222 4.53 12.92 3.72
C GLU A 222 5.61 12.09 3.01
N ASP A 223 6.53 11.50 3.76
CA ASP A 223 7.60 10.63 3.25
C ASP A 223 7.06 9.39 2.49
N ILE A 224 5.90 8.87 2.89
CA ILE A 224 5.24 7.76 2.18
C ILE A 224 4.52 8.28 0.92
N SER A 225 3.75 9.35 1.05
CA SER A 225 2.91 9.87 -0.04
C SER A 225 3.72 10.49 -1.18
N THR A 226 4.90 11.05 -0.89
CA THR A 226 5.76 11.72 -1.88
C THR A 226 6.90 10.84 -2.38
N TYR A 227 7.11 9.64 -1.82
CA TYR A 227 8.27 8.79 -2.15
C TYR A 227 8.44 8.58 -3.66
N LYS A 228 7.39 8.12 -4.35
CA LYS A 228 7.45 7.86 -5.81
C LYS A 228 7.76 9.13 -6.60
N ILE A 229 7.12 10.24 -6.24
CA ILE A 229 7.31 11.54 -6.92
C ILE A 229 8.76 12.00 -6.75
N ASN A 230 9.28 11.94 -5.53
CA ASN A 230 10.66 12.34 -5.23
C ASN A 230 11.67 11.47 -5.98
N LYS A 231 11.43 10.14 -6.07
CA LYS A 231 12.27 9.25 -6.87
C LYS A 231 12.24 9.58 -8.35
N LEU A 232 11.07 9.88 -8.91
CA LEU A 232 10.97 10.30 -10.32
C LEU A 232 11.73 11.58 -10.62
N VAL A 233 11.76 12.54 -9.69
CA VAL A 233 12.57 13.79 -9.83
C VAL A 233 14.05 13.44 -9.87
N ILE A 234 14.55 12.64 -8.92
CA ILE A 234 15.96 12.21 -8.85
C ILE A 234 16.36 11.48 -10.13
N VAL A 235 15.53 10.54 -10.59
CA VAL A 235 15.77 9.77 -11.82
C VAL A 235 15.80 10.68 -13.05
N ALA A 236 14.88 11.65 -13.15
CA ALA A 236 14.85 12.58 -14.26
C ALA A 236 16.11 13.46 -14.32
N GLU A 237 16.62 13.92 -13.17
CA GLU A 237 17.87 14.68 -13.08
C GLU A 237 19.08 13.81 -13.46
N ARG A 238 19.18 12.60 -12.90
CA ARG A 238 20.25 11.66 -13.22
C ARG A 238 20.25 11.27 -14.70
N PHE A 239 19.06 11.08 -15.29
CA PHE A 239 18.92 10.78 -16.70
C PHE A 239 19.39 11.94 -17.59
N ARG A 240 19.03 13.19 -17.25
CA ARG A 240 19.47 14.39 -17.97
C ARG A 240 20.99 14.54 -17.93
N THR A 241 21.60 14.37 -16.75
CA THR A 241 23.06 14.50 -16.57
C THR A 241 23.83 13.44 -17.39
N SER A 242 23.34 12.20 -17.37
CA SER A 242 23.96 11.09 -18.14
C SER A 242 23.85 11.30 -19.65
N HIS A 243 22.78 11.95 -20.13
CA HIS A 243 22.58 12.19 -21.57
C HIS A 243 23.20 13.52 -22.03
N ALA A 244 23.34 14.52 -21.16
CA ALA A 244 24.09 15.73 -21.49
C ALA A 244 25.57 15.44 -21.74
N ALA A 245 26.15 14.52 -20.97
CA ALA A 245 27.54 14.06 -21.18
C ALA A 245 27.75 13.27 -22.48
N LEU A 246 26.66 12.69 -23.06
CA LEU A 246 26.73 11.96 -24.34
C LEU A 246 26.48 12.87 -25.56
N VAL A 247 25.88 14.04 -25.38
CA VAL A 247 25.54 15.00 -26.46
C VAL A 247 26.72 15.93 -26.78
N GLU A 248 27.74 16.04 -25.92
CA GLU A 248 28.97 16.76 -26.24
C GLU A 248 29.85 16.06 -27.28
N ASP A 249 29.57 14.73 -27.55
CA ASP A 249 30.35 13.96 -28.53
C ASP A 249 29.66 13.71 -29.90
N ASP A 250 28.36 14.07 -30.05
CA ASP A 250 27.60 13.84 -31.29
C ASP A 250 26.81 15.11 -31.72
N GLU A 251 27.40 15.93 -32.56
CA GLU A 251 26.77 17.11 -33.20
C GLU A 251 25.78 16.76 -34.32
N ASP A 252 25.08 15.67 -34.31
CA ASP A 252 24.07 15.37 -35.35
C ASP A 252 22.91 14.50 -34.86
N VAL A 253 22.00 15.11 -34.05
CA VAL A 253 20.65 14.52 -33.85
C VAL A 253 19.59 15.59 -33.99
N SER A 254 18.98 15.66 -35.18
CA SER A 254 17.80 16.49 -35.46
C SER A 254 16.61 16.04 -34.60
N TYR A 255 16.16 16.90 -33.71
CA TYR A 255 14.95 16.74 -32.92
C TYR A 255 13.70 16.83 -33.81
N TYR A 256 13.01 15.72 -34.02
CA TYR A 256 11.62 15.75 -34.48
C TYR A 256 10.72 16.15 -33.30
N THR A 257 10.40 17.42 -33.20
CA THR A 257 9.32 17.92 -32.36
C THR A 257 8.00 17.65 -33.08
N ASP A 258 7.31 16.57 -32.70
CA ASP A 258 5.93 16.35 -33.11
C ASP A 258 5.00 17.15 -32.19
N SER A 259 4.67 18.36 -32.64
CA SER A 259 3.76 19.28 -31.99
C SER A 259 2.31 18.83 -32.23
N LYS A 260 1.82 17.87 -31.44
CA LYS A 260 0.40 17.72 -31.18
C LYS A 260 0.11 18.04 -29.72
N LYS A 261 -0.40 19.27 -29.51
CA LYS A 261 -1.01 19.73 -28.27
C LYS A 261 -2.11 18.76 -27.82
N LYS A 262 -1.77 17.77 -27.00
CA LYS A 262 -2.73 17.16 -26.07
C LYS A 262 -2.65 17.96 -24.77
N LYS A 263 -3.81 18.58 -24.41
CA LYS A 263 -3.98 19.21 -23.10
C LYS A 263 -3.53 18.22 -22.03
N THR A 264 -2.41 18.48 -21.41
CA THR A 264 -1.96 17.83 -20.19
C THR A 264 -3.00 18.14 -19.12
N LYS A 265 -3.78 17.14 -18.74
CA LYS A 265 -4.48 17.18 -17.45
C LYS A 265 -3.37 17.20 -16.40
N GLU A 266 -3.40 18.20 -15.54
CA GLU A 266 -2.57 18.26 -14.35
C GLU A 266 -2.66 16.91 -13.62
N PRO A 267 -1.54 16.36 -13.08
CA PRO A 267 -1.60 15.16 -12.28
C PRO A 267 -2.54 15.45 -11.12
N LYS A 268 -3.64 14.70 -11.05
CA LYS A 268 -4.51 14.72 -9.87
C LYS A 268 -3.62 14.45 -8.67
N LYS A 269 -3.57 15.38 -7.71
CA LYS A 269 -3.03 15.10 -6.38
C LYS A 269 -3.66 13.79 -5.91
N SER A 270 -2.83 12.78 -5.62
CA SER A 270 -3.31 11.54 -5.04
C SER A 270 -4.11 11.92 -3.80
N THR A 271 -5.39 11.64 -3.84
CA THR A 271 -6.28 11.92 -2.71
C THR A 271 -5.93 10.97 -1.57
N ILE A 272 -6.18 11.41 -0.36
CA ILE A 272 -6.03 10.62 0.88
C ILE A 272 -6.70 9.24 0.74
N GLU A 273 -7.75 9.15 -0.08
CA GLU A 273 -8.49 7.92 -0.41
C GLU A 273 -7.65 6.88 -1.16
N ASP A 274 -6.82 7.28 -2.13
CA ASP A 274 -5.94 6.36 -2.88
C ASP A 274 -4.89 5.71 -1.96
N THR A 275 -4.49 6.44 -0.91
CA THR A 275 -3.55 5.92 0.11
C THR A 275 -4.23 4.94 1.07
N LEU A 276 -5.55 5.06 1.27
CA LEU A 276 -6.34 4.22 2.18
C LEU A 276 -6.77 2.88 1.54
N GLU A 277 -6.88 2.79 0.22
CA GLU A 277 -7.14 1.51 -0.47
C GLU A 277 -5.98 0.52 -0.32
N LEU A 278 -4.77 0.99 -0.09
CA LEU A 278 -3.60 0.15 0.19
C LEU A 278 -3.61 -0.47 1.61
N TRP A 279 -4.61 -0.15 2.45
CA TRP A 279 -4.78 -0.72 3.79
C TRP A 279 -5.89 -1.79 3.85
N LYS A 280 -6.60 -2.02 2.74
CA LYS A 280 -7.53 -3.14 2.57
C LYS A 280 -6.78 -4.33 1.99
#